data_cd5344849be5ddcd786ec109aa8a0f8a
#
_entry.id   cd5344849be5ddcd786ec109aa8a0f8a
#
_cell.length_a   1.000
_cell.length_b   1.000
_cell.length_c   1.000
_cell.angle_alpha   90.00
_cell.angle_beta   90.00
_cell.angle_gamma   90.00
#
_symmetry.space_group_name_H-M   'P 1'
#
loop_
_entity.id
_entity.type
_entity.pdbx_description
1 polymer ?
#
loop_
_entity_poly.entity_id
_entity_poly.type
_entity_poly.pdbx_seq_one_letter_code
_entity_poly.pdbx_strand_id
1 'polypeptide(L)'
;GSSGCGKTTTLRIIAGLETPDEGEVLLEGKDVKNDGPEKRNVNTVFQNYALFPHMNVADNIGYGLKIKKVGKAEIKKRVSEMLELVQLAGFEKRMPSEMSGGQKQRVAIARALINNPKVLLLDEPLGALDLQLRRQMQHELKRLQKKLGITFIYITHDQEEAINMSDTIVVMRDGRFEQIGSPSEVYDHPKTSYVASFVGSANVLKGTVEKISGDTVVLRNSSGTMVCDKEHFSVSEGSTETLAVRSEQISVWKEPKRAYGL
;
A
#
# COMPACT_ATOMS: atom_id res chain seq x y z
N GLY A 1 -7.73 -1.54 -0.56
CA GLY A 1 -9.09 -1.76 -1.10
C GLY A 1 -9.30 -3.17 -1.63
N SER A 2 -10.56 -3.58 -1.80
CA SER A 2 -10.95 -4.88 -2.35
C SER A 2 -10.43 -5.08 -3.79
N SER A 3 -10.47 -6.33 -4.28
CA SER A 3 -10.15 -6.61 -5.69
C SER A 3 -11.14 -5.86 -6.60
N GLY A 4 -10.65 -5.36 -7.74
CA GLY A 4 -11.49 -4.63 -8.71
C GLY A 4 -11.86 -3.18 -8.36
N CYS A 5 -11.40 -2.62 -7.23
CA CYS A 5 -11.74 -1.24 -6.84
C CYS A 5 -10.95 -0.13 -7.58
N GLY A 6 -10.20 -0.45 -8.63
CA GLY A 6 -9.51 0.54 -9.48
C GLY A 6 -8.04 0.83 -9.14
N LYS A 7 -7.41 0.11 -8.18
CA LYS A 7 -6.00 0.34 -7.79
C LYS A 7 -5.02 0.23 -8.96
N THR A 8 -5.06 -0.88 -9.69
CA THR A 8 -4.17 -1.12 -10.83
C THR A 8 -4.44 -0.14 -11.97
N THR A 9 -5.71 0.23 -12.22
CA THR A 9 -6.06 1.27 -13.21
C THR A 9 -5.43 2.62 -12.82
N THR A 10 -5.56 3.04 -11.55
CA THR A 10 -4.93 4.27 -11.05
C THR A 10 -3.42 4.23 -11.25
N LEU A 11 -2.77 3.10 -10.91
CA LEU A 11 -1.33 2.94 -11.10
C LEU A 11 -0.94 3.03 -12.58
N ARG A 12 -1.72 2.42 -13.50
CA ARG A 12 -1.50 2.48 -14.94
C ARG A 12 -1.64 3.91 -15.50
N ILE A 13 -2.61 4.67 -14.97
CA ILE A 13 -2.78 6.09 -15.31
C ILE A 13 -1.55 6.90 -14.87
N ILE A 14 -1.06 6.70 -13.65
CA ILE A 14 0.16 7.37 -13.16
C ILE A 14 1.38 6.96 -14.00
N ALA A 15 1.49 5.70 -14.39
CA ALA A 15 2.56 5.20 -15.23
C ALA A 15 2.51 5.70 -16.69
N GLY A 16 1.38 6.27 -17.15
CA GLY A 16 1.16 6.68 -18.53
C GLY A 16 0.80 5.52 -19.46
N LEU A 17 0.39 4.38 -18.89
CA LEU A 17 -0.07 3.19 -19.64
C LEU A 17 -1.56 3.25 -19.98
N GLU A 18 -2.28 4.16 -19.34
CA GLU A 18 -3.69 4.46 -19.55
C GLU A 18 -3.92 5.96 -19.43
N THR A 19 -4.85 6.50 -20.23
CA THR A 19 -5.20 7.92 -20.18
C THR A 19 -6.48 8.09 -19.38
N PRO A 20 -6.55 8.97 -18.38
CA PRO A 20 -7.79 9.24 -17.68
C PRO A 20 -8.77 9.98 -18.57
N ASP A 21 -10.06 9.66 -18.48
CA ASP A 21 -11.12 10.34 -19.25
C ASP A 21 -11.19 11.82 -18.86
N GLU A 22 -11.13 12.10 -17.55
CA GLU A 22 -11.22 13.45 -16.98
C GLU A 22 -10.10 13.70 -15.98
N GLY A 23 -9.88 14.99 -15.66
CA GLY A 23 -8.87 15.41 -14.68
C GLY A 23 -7.46 15.51 -15.25
N GLU A 24 -6.50 15.66 -14.36
CA GLU A 24 -5.08 15.86 -14.66
C GLU A 24 -4.20 14.88 -13.88
N VAL A 25 -2.98 14.64 -14.36
CA VAL A 25 -1.96 13.84 -13.66
C VAL A 25 -0.73 14.73 -13.46
N LEU A 26 -0.51 15.14 -12.23
CA LEU A 26 0.61 16.03 -11.89
C LEU A 26 1.82 15.24 -11.39
N LEU A 27 2.96 15.43 -12.02
CA LEU A 27 4.26 14.93 -11.58
C LEU A 27 5.20 16.13 -11.35
N GLU A 28 5.63 16.34 -10.11
CA GLU A 28 6.41 17.53 -9.71
C GLU A 28 5.75 18.86 -10.14
N GLY A 29 4.42 18.94 -10.05
CA GLY A 29 3.63 20.12 -10.42
C GLY A 29 3.39 20.33 -11.93
N LYS A 30 3.92 19.43 -12.78
CA LYS A 30 3.70 19.45 -14.22
C LYS A 30 2.64 18.43 -14.61
N ASP A 31 1.65 18.83 -15.42
CA ASP A 31 0.68 17.90 -15.98
C ASP A 31 1.35 17.01 -17.03
N VAL A 32 1.27 15.70 -16.78
CA VAL A 32 1.83 14.64 -17.63
C VAL A 32 0.73 13.74 -18.23
N LYS A 33 -0.54 14.16 -18.20
CA LYS A 33 -1.68 13.40 -18.71
C LYS A 33 -1.43 12.84 -20.10
N ASN A 34 -0.89 13.67 -21.01
CA ASN A 34 -0.65 13.34 -22.40
C ASN A 34 0.76 12.80 -22.68
N ASP A 35 1.61 12.70 -21.65
CA ASP A 35 2.96 12.14 -21.79
C ASP A 35 2.88 10.61 -21.74
N GLY A 36 3.49 9.94 -22.71
CA GLY A 36 3.66 8.47 -22.68
C GLY A 36 4.58 8.02 -21.55
N PRO A 37 4.58 6.73 -21.22
CA PRO A 37 5.35 6.17 -20.10
C PRO A 37 6.85 6.45 -20.20
N GLU A 38 7.40 6.51 -21.41
CA GLU A 38 8.82 6.75 -21.67
C GLU A 38 9.26 8.21 -21.36
N LYS A 39 8.31 9.14 -21.28
CA LYS A 39 8.56 10.55 -20.97
C LYS A 39 8.37 10.88 -19.50
N ARG A 40 7.72 10.00 -18.74
CA ARG A 40 7.48 10.19 -17.31
C ARG A 40 8.67 9.70 -16.49
N ASN A 41 9.07 10.47 -15.49
CA ASN A 41 10.12 10.04 -14.56
C ASN A 41 9.56 9.08 -13.49
N VAL A 42 8.86 8.05 -13.94
CA VAL A 42 8.16 7.03 -13.16
C VAL A 42 8.58 5.65 -13.67
N ASN A 43 8.84 4.72 -12.78
CA ASN A 43 9.09 3.34 -13.14
C ASN A 43 8.16 2.39 -12.36
N THR A 44 7.82 1.26 -12.98
CA THR A 44 6.89 0.28 -12.40
C THR A 44 7.57 -1.06 -12.17
N VAL A 45 7.32 -1.66 -11.01
CA VAL A 45 7.60 -3.06 -10.70
C VAL A 45 6.28 -3.80 -10.69
N PHE A 46 6.11 -4.75 -11.62
CA PHE A 46 4.89 -5.54 -11.77
C PHE A 46 4.89 -6.74 -10.84
N GLN A 47 3.71 -7.27 -10.53
CA GLN A 47 3.48 -8.42 -9.66
C GLN A 47 4.29 -9.67 -10.06
N ASN A 48 4.44 -9.93 -11.37
CA ASN A 48 5.23 -11.04 -11.91
C ASN A 48 6.70 -10.68 -12.16
N TYR A 49 7.15 -9.53 -11.62
CA TYR A 49 8.49 -8.95 -11.80
C TYR A 49 8.87 -8.59 -13.24
N ALA A 50 8.24 -9.19 -14.25
CA ALA A 50 8.43 -8.97 -15.69
C ALA A 50 9.92 -8.93 -16.11
N LEU A 51 10.75 -9.82 -15.54
CA LEU A 51 12.15 -9.95 -15.94
C LEU A 51 12.24 -10.55 -17.36
N PHE A 52 13.20 -10.09 -18.14
CA PHE A 52 13.50 -10.67 -19.46
C PHE A 52 14.17 -12.03 -19.26
N PRO A 53 13.50 -13.15 -19.60
CA PRO A 53 13.99 -14.49 -19.28
C PRO A 53 15.23 -14.90 -20.04
N HIS A 54 15.47 -14.29 -21.20
CA HIS A 54 16.61 -14.50 -22.09
C HIS A 54 17.83 -13.62 -21.79
N MET A 55 17.73 -12.76 -20.78
CA MET A 55 18.79 -11.86 -20.34
C MET A 55 19.28 -12.24 -18.95
N ASN A 56 20.57 -12.14 -18.71
CA ASN A 56 21.13 -12.28 -17.38
C ASN A 56 20.73 -11.08 -16.48
N VAL A 57 21.11 -11.15 -15.20
CA VAL A 57 20.78 -10.13 -14.20
C VAL A 57 21.34 -8.76 -14.57
N ALA A 58 22.62 -8.68 -15.00
CA ALA A 58 23.24 -7.40 -15.37
C ALA A 58 22.54 -6.77 -16.59
N ASP A 59 22.17 -7.59 -17.58
CA ASP A 59 21.48 -7.13 -18.77
C ASP A 59 20.05 -6.69 -18.47
N ASN A 60 19.33 -7.40 -17.58
CA ASN A 60 18.02 -6.98 -17.09
C ASN A 60 18.10 -5.61 -16.42
N ILE A 61 19.00 -5.43 -15.46
CA ILE A 61 19.14 -4.16 -14.72
C ILE A 61 19.56 -3.05 -15.67
N GLY A 62 20.59 -3.26 -16.49
CA GLY A 62 21.15 -2.25 -17.39
C GLY A 62 20.30 -1.93 -18.63
N TYR A 63 19.18 -2.63 -18.84
CA TYR A 63 18.39 -2.53 -20.08
C TYR A 63 17.95 -1.10 -20.40
N GLY A 64 17.36 -0.40 -19.42
CA GLY A 64 16.90 0.98 -19.60
C GLY A 64 18.03 1.95 -19.98
N LEU A 65 19.22 1.76 -19.43
CA LEU A 65 20.39 2.58 -19.77
C LEU A 65 20.91 2.28 -21.19
N LYS A 66 20.79 1.02 -21.65
CA LYS A 66 21.14 0.65 -23.04
C LYS A 66 20.20 1.35 -24.03
N ILE A 67 18.89 1.39 -23.76
CA ILE A 67 17.91 2.11 -24.59
C ILE A 67 18.25 3.62 -24.64
N LYS A 68 18.66 4.20 -23.53
CA LYS A 68 19.13 5.60 -23.43
C LYS A 68 20.51 5.83 -24.05
N LYS A 69 21.11 4.82 -24.68
CA LYS A 69 22.45 4.87 -25.32
C LYS A 69 23.57 5.30 -24.37
N VAL A 70 23.47 5.00 -23.08
CA VAL A 70 24.54 5.23 -22.10
C VAL A 70 25.76 4.35 -22.43
N GLY A 71 26.97 4.86 -22.21
CA GLY A 71 28.20 4.13 -22.50
C GLY A 71 28.36 2.85 -21.69
N LYS A 72 28.95 1.80 -22.30
CA LYS A 72 29.08 0.46 -21.67
C LYS A 72 29.79 0.47 -20.31
N ALA A 73 30.83 1.29 -20.16
CA ALA A 73 31.58 1.40 -18.88
C ALA A 73 30.70 1.97 -17.77
N GLU A 74 29.92 3.00 -18.05
CA GLU A 74 29.00 3.62 -17.10
C GLU A 74 27.84 2.66 -16.75
N ILE A 75 27.27 1.94 -17.73
CA ILE A 75 26.28 0.90 -17.45
C ILE A 75 26.83 -0.14 -16.49
N LYS A 76 28.03 -0.67 -16.74
CA LYS A 76 28.66 -1.66 -15.88
C LYS A 76 28.84 -1.16 -14.45
N LYS A 77 29.33 0.07 -14.29
CA LYS A 77 29.49 0.73 -12.98
C LYS A 77 28.15 0.83 -12.24
N ARG A 78 27.13 1.40 -12.88
CA ARG A 78 25.80 1.59 -12.24
C ARG A 78 25.08 0.29 -11.94
N VAL A 79 25.26 -0.74 -12.79
CA VAL A 79 24.72 -2.09 -12.51
C VAL A 79 25.39 -2.69 -11.27
N SER A 80 26.71 -2.56 -11.12
CA SER A 80 27.42 -3.03 -9.92
C SER A 80 26.91 -2.32 -8.66
N GLU A 81 26.78 -1.00 -8.70
CA GLU A 81 26.24 -0.19 -7.59
C GLU A 81 24.80 -0.61 -7.23
N MET A 82 23.96 -0.89 -8.23
CA MET A 82 22.60 -1.38 -8.00
C MET A 82 22.58 -2.77 -7.38
N LEU A 83 23.44 -3.68 -7.83
CA LEU A 83 23.54 -5.03 -7.27
C LEU A 83 23.99 -5.00 -5.80
N GLU A 84 24.92 -4.14 -5.45
CA GLU A 84 25.31 -3.91 -4.06
C GLU A 84 24.14 -3.36 -3.24
N LEU A 85 23.42 -2.37 -3.79
CA LEU A 85 22.26 -1.73 -3.13
C LEU A 85 21.17 -2.75 -2.76
N VAL A 86 20.89 -3.71 -3.68
CA VAL A 86 19.87 -4.75 -3.49
C VAL A 86 20.43 -6.06 -2.94
N GLN A 87 21.70 -6.09 -2.49
CA GLN A 87 22.37 -7.26 -1.88
C GLN A 87 22.45 -8.47 -2.80
N LEU A 88 22.75 -8.25 -4.07
CA LEU A 88 22.94 -9.28 -5.09
C LEU A 88 24.31 -9.17 -5.79
N ALA A 89 25.33 -8.65 -5.11
CA ALA A 89 26.69 -8.62 -5.63
C ALA A 89 27.14 -10.04 -6.05
N GLY A 90 27.78 -10.18 -7.20
CA GLY A 90 28.20 -11.47 -7.75
C GLY A 90 27.13 -12.22 -8.56
N PHE A 91 25.92 -11.65 -8.72
CA PHE A 91 24.82 -12.28 -9.47
C PHE A 91 24.75 -11.83 -10.94
N GLU A 92 25.67 -11.03 -11.42
CA GLU A 92 25.66 -10.35 -12.72
C GLU A 92 25.31 -11.29 -13.89
N LYS A 93 25.91 -12.50 -13.87
CA LYS A 93 25.83 -13.48 -14.96
C LYS A 93 24.68 -14.48 -14.80
N ARG A 94 24.00 -14.51 -13.65
CA ARG A 94 22.88 -15.45 -13.43
C ARG A 94 21.70 -15.15 -14.30
N MET A 95 20.98 -16.19 -14.68
CA MET A 95 19.72 -16.08 -15.42
C MET A 95 18.54 -16.02 -14.44
N PRO A 96 17.41 -15.39 -14.81
CA PRO A 96 16.21 -15.37 -13.97
C PRO A 96 15.72 -16.76 -13.55
N SER A 97 15.91 -17.79 -14.39
CA SER A 97 15.54 -19.18 -14.08
C SER A 97 16.30 -19.77 -12.89
N GLU A 98 17.47 -19.23 -12.59
CA GLU A 98 18.36 -19.70 -11.52
C GLU A 98 18.13 -18.97 -10.18
N MET A 99 17.07 -18.12 -10.10
CA MET A 99 16.85 -17.21 -8.99
C MET A 99 15.57 -17.54 -8.21
N SER A 100 15.62 -17.36 -6.89
CA SER A 100 14.42 -17.39 -6.04
C SER A 100 13.48 -16.22 -6.33
N GLY A 101 12.22 -16.30 -5.87
CA GLY A 101 11.23 -15.23 -6.03
C GLY A 101 11.72 -13.89 -5.46
N GLY A 102 12.28 -13.89 -4.24
CA GLY A 102 12.82 -12.68 -3.63
C GLY A 102 14.04 -12.10 -4.37
N GLN A 103 14.89 -12.95 -4.94
CA GLN A 103 16.00 -12.50 -5.77
C GLN A 103 15.51 -11.87 -7.07
N LYS A 104 14.52 -12.48 -7.74
CA LYS A 104 13.87 -11.91 -8.95
C LYS A 104 13.28 -10.55 -8.66
N GLN A 105 12.60 -10.42 -7.53
CA GLN A 105 12.02 -9.13 -7.09
C GLN A 105 13.09 -8.06 -6.91
N ARG A 106 14.21 -8.37 -6.23
CA ARG A 106 15.32 -7.42 -6.04
C ARG A 106 15.92 -6.98 -7.37
N VAL A 107 16.04 -7.89 -8.35
CA VAL A 107 16.49 -7.55 -9.72
C VAL A 107 15.48 -6.60 -10.39
N ALA A 108 14.19 -6.86 -10.27
CA ALA A 108 13.15 -5.99 -10.85
C ALA A 108 13.17 -4.58 -10.24
N ILE A 109 13.37 -4.49 -8.91
CA ILE A 109 13.53 -3.21 -8.21
C ILE A 109 14.82 -2.50 -8.67
N ALA A 110 15.97 -3.20 -8.76
CA ALA A 110 17.22 -2.63 -9.24
C ALA A 110 17.08 -2.11 -10.69
N ARG A 111 16.40 -2.86 -11.58
CA ARG A 111 16.09 -2.45 -12.95
C ARG A 111 15.23 -1.19 -13.01
N ALA A 112 14.28 -1.04 -12.10
CA ALA A 112 13.44 0.15 -12.02
C ALA A 112 14.25 1.35 -11.46
N LEU A 113 15.05 1.14 -10.44
CA LEU A 113 15.81 2.19 -9.74
C LEU A 113 17.00 2.73 -10.52
N ILE A 114 17.64 1.94 -11.39
CA ILE A 114 18.84 2.35 -12.13
C ILE A 114 18.61 3.56 -13.03
N ASN A 115 17.35 3.80 -13.39
CA ASN A 115 16.94 4.96 -14.20
C ASN A 115 16.77 6.24 -13.37
N ASN A 116 16.98 6.20 -12.06
CA ASN A 116 16.77 7.30 -11.10
C ASN A 116 15.37 7.91 -11.19
N PRO A 117 14.29 7.10 -11.03
CA PRO A 117 12.92 7.62 -11.12
C PRO A 117 12.61 8.53 -9.94
N LYS A 118 11.70 9.49 -10.12
CA LYS A 118 11.11 10.28 -9.03
C LYS A 118 10.06 9.50 -8.25
N VAL A 119 9.33 8.64 -8.96
CA VAL A 119 8.29 7.78 -8.39
C VAL A 119 8.53 6.34 -8.80
N LEU A 120 8.50 5.44 -7.82
CA LEU A 120 8.50 4.00 -8.04
C LEU A 120 7.11 3.45 -7.73
N LEU A 121 6.48 2.85 -8.74
CA LEU A 121 5.19 2.19 -8.65
C LEU A 121 5.40 0.69 -8.39
N LEU A 122 4.73 0.16 -7.39
CA LEU A 122 4.86 -1.23 -6.95
C LEU A 122 3.46 -1.87 -6.95
N ASP A 123 3.19 -2.73 -7.92
CA ASP A 123 1.90 -3.43 -8.05
C ASP A 123 1.98 -4.81 -7.42
N GLU A 124 1.48 -4.94 -6.19
CA GLU A 124 1.47 -6.17 -5.36
C GLU A 124 2.83 -6.91 -5.34
N PRO A 125 3.95 -6.21 -5.12
CA PRO A 125 5.28 -6.77 -5.36
C PRO A 125 5.63 -7.94 -4.44
N LEU A 126 4.96 -8.09 -3.30
CA LEU A 126 5.23 -9.13 -2.30
C LEU A 126 4.23 -10.29 -2.34
N GLY A 127 3.19 -10.21 -3.18
CA GLY A 127 2.09 -11.17 -3.19
C GLY A 127 2.48 -12.63 -3.48
N ALA A 128 3.56 -12.83 -4.23
CA ALA A 128 4.06 -14.17 -4.62
C ALA A 128 5.08 -14.77 -3.62
N LEU A 129 5.40 -14.08 -2.51
CA LEU A 129 6.40 -14.53 -1.54
C LEU A 129 5.75 -15.22 -0.34
N ASP A 130 6.47 -16.19 0.24
CA ASP A 130 6.13 -16.75 1.54
C ASP A 130 6.21 -15.69 2.66
N LEU A 131 5.58 -15.97 3.80
CA LEU A 131 5.44 -15.01 4.90
C LEU A 131 6.78 -14.49 5.45
N GLN A 132 7.77 -15.37 5.61
CA GLN A 132 9.07 -15.00 6.16
C GLN A 132 9.83 -14.07 5.21
N LEU A 133 9.89 -14.45 3.94
CA LEU A 133 10.56 -13.68 2.90
C LEU A 133 9.83 -12.35 2.64
N ARG A 134 8.49 -12.34 2.72
CA ARG A 134 7.67 -11.14 2.60
C ARG A 134 8.03 -10.10 3.66
N ARG A 135 8.09 -10.49 4.94
CA ARG A 135 8.49 -9.60 6.05
C ARG A 135 9.91 -9.06 5.86
N GLN A 136 10.85 -9.90 5.46
CA GLN A 136 12.20 -9.45 5.16
C GLN A 136 12.21 -8.40 4.05
N MET A 137 11.49 -8.64 2.96
CA MET A 137 11.41 -7.73 1.82
C MET A 137 10.71 -6.41 2.15
N GLN A 138 9.72 -6.40 3.03
CA GLN A 138 9.09 -5.17 3.54
C GLN A 138 10.14 -4.27 4.21
N HIS A 139 10.94 -4.81 5.12
CA HIS A 139 12.01 -4.07 5.78
C HIS A 139 13.05 -3.53 4.79
N GLU A 140 13.43 -4.33 3.81
CA GLU A 140 14.39 -3.92 2.78
C GLU A 140 13.84 -2.80 1.90
N LEU A 141 12.59 -2.91 1.43
CA LEU A 141 11.95 -1.88 0.62
C LEU A 141 11.83 -0.55 1.39
N LYS A 142 11.42 -0.59 2.65
CA LYS A 142 11.33 0.61 3.50
C LYS A 142 12.71 1.25 3.71
N ARG A 143 13.75 0.44 3.92
CA ARG A 143 15.13 0.91 4.01
C ARG A 143 15.61 1.55 2.70
N LEU A 144 15.33 0.93 1.56
CA LEU A 144 15.67 1.47 0.24
C LEU A 144 14.95 2.81 -0.02
N GLN A 145 13.66 2.89 0.25
CA GLN A 145 12.87 4.11 0.09
C GLN A 145 13.49 5.26 0.91
N LYS A 146 13.78 5.03 2.20
CA LYS A 146 14.42 6.03 3.07
C LYS A 146 15.82 6.45 2.57
N LYS A 147 16.63 5.48 2.11
CA LYS A 147 17.99 5.74 1.61
C LYS A 147 17.97 6.57 0.32
N LEU A 148 17.01 6.33 -0.55
CA LEU A 148 16.92 6.98 -1.86
C LEU A 148 16.12 8.30 -1.83
N GLY A 149 15.25 8.50 -0.84
CA GLY A 149 14.42 9.70 -0.71
C GLY A 149 13.42 9.89 -1.86
N ILE A 150 13.05 8.81 -2.57
CA ILE A 150 12.08 8.85 -3.67
C ILE A 150 10.69 8.43 -3.20
N THR A 151 9.66 8.83 -3.94
CA THR A 151 8.29 8.45 -3.64
C THR A 151 8.01 7.02 -4.08
N PHE A 152 7.50 6.18 -3.17
CA PHE A 152 6.97 4.86 -3.50
C PHE A 152 5.44 4.92 -3.47
N ILE A 153 4.79 4.44 -4.53
CA ILE A 153 3.36 4.15 -4.56
C ILE A 153 3.20 2.64 -4.57
N TYR A 154 2.67 2.11 -3.48
CA TYR A 154 2.59 0.69 -3.21
C TYR A 154 1.14 0.22 -3.23
N ILE A 155 0.80 -0.68 -4.15
CA ILE A 155 -0.50 -1.34 -4.18
C ILE A 155 -0.40 -2.68 -3.47
N THR A 156 -1.29 -2.90 -2.54
CA THR A 156 -1.46 -4.18 -1.86
C THR A 156 -2.91 -4.44 -1.50
N HIS A 157 -3.27 -5.70 -1.36
CA HIS A 157 -4.50 -6.15 -0.72
C HIS A 157 -4.25 -6.59 0.74
N ASP A 158 -3.00 -6.68 1.16
CA ASP A 158 -2.58 -7.02 2.51
C ASP A 158 -2.58 -5.74 3.38
N GLN A 159 -3.35 -5.79 4.47
CA GLN A 159 -3.55 -4.65 5.37
C GLN A 159 -2.33 -4.41 6.25
N GLU A 160 -1.69 -5.51 6.70
CA GLU A 160 -0.48 -5.45 7.52
C GLU A 160 0.66 -4.79 6.73
N GLU A 161 0.79 -5.12 5.44
CA GLU A 161 1.73 -4.44 4.56
C GLU A 161 1.47 -2.94 4.46
N ALA A 162 0.20 -2.55 4.23
CA ALA A 162 -0.15 -1.14 4.10
C ALA A 162 0.19 -0.36 5.37
N ILE A 163 -0.17 -0.89 6.55
CA ILE A 163 0.07 -0.24 7.84
C ILE A 163 1.57 -0.12 8.14
N ASN A 164 2.34 -1.19 7.91
CA ASN A 164 3.76 -1.24 8.29
C ASN A 164 4.67 -0.46 7.35
N MET A 165 4.30 -0.33 6.07
CA MET A 165 5.19 0.23 5.05
C MET A 165 4.91 1.68 4.70
N SER A 166 3.67 2.15 4.85
CA SER A 166 3.24 3.44 4.31
C SER A 166 3.38 4.58 5.31
N ASP A 167 3.64 5.78 4.79
CA ASP A 167 3.51 7.04 5.53
C ASP A 167 2.08 7.60 5.35
N THR A 168 1.44 7.28 4.23
CA THR A 168 0.04 7.63 3.91
C THR A 168 -0.65 6.43 3.29
N ILE A 169 -1.85 6.11 3.76
CA ILE A 169 -2.71 5.05 3.25
C ILE A 169 -3.89 5.67 2.51
N VAL A 170 -4.20 5.12 1.33
CA VAL A 170 -5.41 5.41 0.58
C VAL A 170 -6.27 4.15 0.52
N VAL A 171 -7.42 4.18 1.18
CA VAL A 171 -8.42 3.11 1.10
C VAL A 171 -9.35 3.39 -0.07
N MET A 172 -9.43 2.45 -1.02
CA MET A 172 -10.28 2.55 -2.21
C MET A 172 -11.44 1.55 -2.15
N ARG A 173 -12.60 2.00 -2.63
CA ARG A 173 -13.79 1.18 -2.84
C ARG A 173 -14.54 1.66 -4.08
N ASP A 174 -14.93 0.75 -4.95
CA ASP A 174 -15.79 1.02 -6.12
C ASP A 174 -15.33 2.24 -6.95
N GLY A 175 -14.00 2.34 -7.20
CA GLY A 175 -13.38 3.42 -7.96
C GLY A 175 -13.21 4.75 -7.20
N ARG A 176 -13.57 4.82 -5.91
CA ARG A 176 -13.51 6.05 -5.10
C ARG A 176 -12.56 5.90 -3.92
N PHE A 177 -12.04 7.02 -3.44
CA PHE A 177 -11.30 7.07 -2.19
C PHE A 177 -12.26 7.18 -1.01
N GLU A 178 -12.28 6.15 -0.17
CA GLU A 178 -13.06 6.11 1.07
C GLU A 178 -12.38 6.91 2.19
N GLN A 179 -11.07 6.76 2.31
CA GLN A 179 -10.28 7.49 3.31
C GLN A 179 -8.83 7.62 2.84
N ILE A 180 -8.23 8.77 3.15
CA ILE A 180 -6.80 9.04 3.02
C ILE A 180 -6.32 9.51 4.38
N GLY A 181 -5.20 8.99 4.87
CA GLY A 181 -4.62 9.37 6.16
C GLY A 181 -3.35 8.58 6.49
N SER A 182 -2.72 8.91 7.60
CA SER A 182 -1.65 8.12 8.19
C SER A 182 -2.15 6.72 8.61
N PRO A 183 -1.27 5.74 8.79
CA PRO A 183 -1.67 4.42 9.27
C PRO A 183 -2.51 4.46 10.55
N SER A 184 -2.14 5.29 11.53
CA SER A 184 -2.90 5.45 12.78
C SER A 184 -4.28 6.09 12.53
N GLU A 185 -4.38 7.14 11.72
CA GLU A 185 -5.67 7.74 11.41
C GLU A 185 -6.62 6.78 10.72
N VAL A 186 -6.13 5.96 9.80
CA VAL A 186 -6.96 4.98 9.07
C VAL A 186 -7.36 3.82 9.98
N TYR A 187 -6.48 3.41 10.91
CA TYR A 187 -6.74 2.30 11.83
C TYR A 187 -7.58 2.72 13.02
N ASP A 188 -7.22 3.80 13.72
CA ASP A 188 -7.85 4.22 14.98
C ASP A 188 -9.11 5.07 14.75
N HIS A 189 -9.15 5.85 13.64
CA HIS A 189 -10.24 6.78 13.31
C HIS A 189 -10.83 6.49 11.92
N PRO A 190 -11.40 5.29 11.68
CA PRO A 190 -12.00 4.93 10.39
C PRO A 190 -13.23 5.81 10.12
N LYS A 191 -13.27 6.47 8.94
CA LYS A 191 -14.36 7.37 8.55
C LYS A 191 -15.65 6.66 8.17
N THR A 192 -15.56 5.38 7.78
CA THR A 192 -16.74 4.58 7.37
C THR A 192 -16.66 3.18 7.95
N SER A 193 -17.81 2.51 8.08
CA SER A 193 -17.87 1.11 8.49
C SER A 193 -17.09 0.19 7.54
N TYR A 194 -16.99 0.56 6.26
CA TYR A 194 -16.16 -0.16 5.29
C TYR A 194 -14.68 -0.09 5.67
N VAL A 195 -14.16 1.10 5.96
CA VAL A 195 -12.76 1.25 6.37
C VAL A 195 -12.49 0.50 7.67
N ALA A 196 -13.38 0.62 8.66
CA ALA A 196 -13.28 -0.10 9.94
C ALA A 196 -13.20 -1.61 9.76
N SER A 197 -14.05 -2.18 8.90
CA SER A 197 -14.08 -3.63 8.62
C SER A 197 -12.94 -4.07 7.72
N PHE A 198 -12.51 -3.22 6.78
CA PHE A 198 -11.49 -3.56 5.80
C PHE A 198 -10.08 -3.42 6.37
N VAL A 199 -9.82 -2.45 7.26
CA VAL A 199 -8.51 -2.21 7.85
C VAL A 199 -8.50 -2.71 9.30
N GLY A 200 -7.97 -3.91 9.51
CA GLY A 200 -8.01 -4.62 10.80
C GLY A 200 -9.35 -5.31 11.05
N SER A 201 -9.39 -6.17 12.07
CA SER A 201 -10.59 -6.91 12.45
C SER A 201 -11.42 -6.09 13.43
N ALA A 202 -12.35 -5.27 12.92
CA ALA A 202 -13.29 -4.55 13.76
C ALA A 202 -14.62 -5.30 13.85
N ASN A 203 -15.18 -5.36 15.06
CA ASN A 203 -16.57 -5.74 15.27
C ASN A 203 -17.45 -4.53 14.94
N VAL A 204 -18.27 -4.66 13.91
CA VAL A 204 -19.18 -3.60 13.45
C VAL A 204 -20.58 -3.90 13.96
N LEU A 205 -21.08 -3.07 14.86
CA LEU A 205 -22.36 -3.22 15.53
C LEU A 205 -23.27 -2.06 15.12
N LYS A 206 -24.52 -2.36 14.80
CA LYS A 206 -25.55 -1.34 14.55
C LYS A 206 -26.50 -1.29 15.76
N GLY A 207 -26.90 -0.09 16.13
CA GLY A 207 -27.87 0.13 17.20
C GLY A 207 -28.61 1.45 17.05
N THR A 208 -29.76 1.57 17.68
CA THR A 208 -30.51 2.82 17.78
C THR A 208 -30.04 3.57 19.02
N VAL A 209 -29.77 4.86 18.90
CA VAL A 209 -29.43 5.72 20.04
C VAL A 209 -30.64 5.85 20.94
N GLU A 210 -30.58 5.25 22.13
CA GLU A 210 -31.65 5.27 23.10
C GLU A 210 -31.60 6.50 24.00
N LYS A 211 -30.36 6.89 24.39
CA LYS A 211 -30.13 8.02 25.30
C LYS A 211 -28.76 8.64 25.07
N ILE A 212 -28.71 9.96 25.22
CA ILE A 212 -27.46 10.74 25.28
C ILE A 212 -27.38 11.39 26.64
N SER A 213 -26.30 11.16 27.40
CA SER A 213 -26.07 11.71 28.74
C SER A 213 -24.65 12.28 28.82
N GLY A 214 -24.50 13.60 28.68
CA GLY A 214 -23.21 14.26 28.64
C GLY A 214 -22.32 13.70 27.52
N ASP A 215 -21.19 13.10 27.90
CA ASP A 215 -20.23 12.51 26.95
C ASP A 215 -20.52 11.03 26.65
N THR A 216 -21.66 10.50 27.07
CA THR A 216 -22.00 9.09 26.91
C THR A 216 -23.20 8.92 25.99
N VAL A 217 -23.10 7.97 25.08
CA VAL A 217 -24.19 7.54 24.18
C VAL A 217 -24.54 6.09 24.46
N VAL A 218 -25.85 5.84 24.66
CA VAL A 218 -26.40 4.50 24.86
C VAL A 218 -27.05 4.04 23.57
N LEU A 219 -26.52 2.96 22.98
CA LEU A 219 -27.02 2.32 21.77
C LEU A 219 -27.71 1.01 22.15
N ARG A 220 -28.88 0.74 21.57
CA ARG A 220 -29.62 -0.52 21.74
C ARG A 220 -29.75 -1.25 20.41
N ASN A 221 -29.58 -2.55 20.44
CA ASN A 221 -29.91 -3.45 19.34
C ASN A 221 -30.59 -4.73 19.88
N SER A 222 -30.85 -5.70 18.99
CA SER A 222 -31.46 -7.00 19.36
C SER A 222 -30.63 -7.85 20.32
N SER A 223 -29.33 -7.61 20.41
CA SER A 223 -28.39 -8.38 21.27
C SER A 223 -28.17 -7.74 22.64
N GLY A 224 -28.59 -6.47 22.82
CA GLY A 224 -28.43 -5.79 24.10
C GLY A 224 -28.17 -4.28 23.96
N THR A 225 -27.63 -3.72 25.04
CA THR A 225 -27.31 -2.31 25.17
C THR A 225 -25.81 -2.11 25.15
N MET A 226 -25.32 -1.13 24.40
CA MET A 226 -23.92 -0.72 24.32
C MET A 226 -23.78 0.70 24.82
N VAL A 227 -22.74 0.99 25.55
CA VAL A 227 -22.41 2.34 26.06
C VAL A 227 -21.08 2.76 25.48
N CYS A 228 -21.01 3.93 24.87
CA CYS A 228 -19.81 4.46 24.25
C CYS A 228 -19.68 5.97 24.51
N ASP A 229 -18.46 6.48 24.37
CA ASP A 229 -18.17 7.89 24.52
C ASP A 229 -18.67 8.69 23.33
N LYS A 230 -19.23 9.86 23.60
CA LYS A 230 -19.78 10.78 22.59
C LYS A 230 -18.69 11.53 21.80
N GLU A 231 -17.46 11.58 22.29
CA GLU A 231 -16.37 12.43 21.74
C GLU A 231 -16.20 12.35 20.21
N HIS A 232 -16.69 11.27 19.60
CA HIS A 232 -16.55 11.03 18.16
C HIS A 232 -17.85 11.00 17.38
N PHE A 233 -19.00 11.31 18.02
CA PHE A 233 -20.32 11.15 17.41
C PHE A 233 -21.14 12.44 17.41
N SER A 234 -21.57 12.87 16.21
CA SER A 234 -22.66 13.82 16.05
C SER A 234 -23.97 13.03 15.89
N VAL A 235 -24.57 12.61 17.01
CA VAL A 235 -25.72 11.70 17.02
C VAL A 235 -26.93 12.34 17.69
N SER A 236 -28.13 11.89 17.31
CA SER A 236 -29.38 12.27 17.90
C SER A 236 -30.10 11.05 18.48
N GLU A 237 -30.85 11.23 19.57
CA GLU A 237 -31.72 10.17 20.10
C GLU A 237 -32.71 9.70 19.04
N GLY A 238 -32.86 8.38 18.91
CA GLY A 238 -33.69 7.74 17.89
C GLY A 238 -32.97 7.50 16.55
N SER A 239 -31.73 8.05 16.31
CA SER A 239 -30.96 7.74 15.11
C SER A 239 -30.41 6.31 15.15
N THR A 240 -30.19 5.72 13.97
CA THR A 240 -29.51 4.42 13.85
C THR A 240 -28.05 4.66 13.53
N GLU A 241 -27.18 4.21 14.43
CA GLU A 241 -25.74 4.43 14.32
C GLU A 241 -24.97 3.12 14.16
N THR A 242 -23.74 3.24 13.69
CA THR A 242 -22.83 2.11 13.52
C THR A 242 -21.60 2.34 14.38
N LEU A 243 -21.37 1.41 15.31
CA LEU A 243 -20.21 1.38 16.19
C LEU A 243 -19.21 0.36 15.66
N ALA A 244 -17.94 0.74 15.56
CA ALA A 244 -16.85 -0.16 15.25
C ALA A 244 -15.93 -0.30 16.46
N VAL A 245 -15.74 -1.53 16.93
CA VAL A 245 -14.89 -1.84 18.10
C VAL A 245 -13.78 -2.77 17.66
N ARG A 246 -12.53 -2.40 17.91
CA ARG A 246 -11.38 -3.25 17.64
C ARG A 246 -11.35 -4.43 18.59
N SER A 247 -10.98 -5.63 18.10
CA SER A 247 -10.96 -6.85 18.93
C SER A 247 -10.05 -6.74 20.14
N GLU A 248 -8.92 -6.04 20.02
CA GLU A 248 -7.96 -5.78 21.09
C GLU A 248 -8.47 -4.82 22.18
N GLN A 249 -9.53 -4.07 21.88
CA GLN A 249 -10.17 -3.18 22.85
C GLN A 249 -11.26 -3.89 23.65
N ILE A 250 -11.59 -5.15 23.31
CA ILE A 250 -12.62 -5.93 23.99
C ILE A 250 -11.99 -6.73 25.12
N SER A 251 -12.48 -6.49 26.35
CA SER A 251 -12.15 -7.30 27.52
C SER A 251 -13.35 -8.16 27.93
N VAL A 252 -13.13 -9.47 28.13
CA VAL A 252 -14.16 -10.41 28.53
C VAL A 252 -13.97 -10.77 30.00
N TRP A 253 -15.04 -10.63 30.78
CA TRP A 253 -15.05 -10.90 32.23
C TRP A 253 -16.12 -11.94 32.56
N LYS A 254 -15.84 -12.82 33.52
CA LYS A 254 -16.82 -13.81 34.02
C LYS A 254 -17.96 -13.16 34.79
N GLU A 255 -17.69 -12.03 35.44
CA GLU A 255 -18.66 -11.25 36.20
C GLU A 255 -18.59 -9.78 35.75
N PRO A 256 -19.72 -9.04 35.72
CA PRO A 256 -19.72 -7.64 35.32
C PRO A 256 -18.89 -6.82 36.31
N LYS A 257 -17.86 -6.11 35.83
CA LYS A 257 -17.03 -5.21 36.62
C LYS A 257 -17.63 -3.79 36.78
N ARG A 258 -18.63 -3.43 35.97
CA ARG A 258 -19.37 -2.16 36.04
C ARG A 258 -20.84 -2.43 35.72
N ALA A 259 -21.74 -1.52 36.14
CA ALA A 259 -23.20 -1.63 35.95
C ALA A 259 -23.64 -1.72 34.48
N TYR A 260 -22.76 -1.42 33.53
CA TYR A 260 -22.95 -1.55 32.09
C TYR A 260 -21.78 -2.35 31.57
N GLY A 261 -21.96 -3.66 31.41
CA GLY A 261 -20.90 -4.56 31.00
C GLY A 261 -20.39 -4.27 29.58
N LEU A 262 -19.45 -3.39 29.46
CA LEU A 262 -18.47 -3.25 28.38
C LEU A 262 -17.12 -2.92 29.02
#